data_b75657868cb2dbbad1147b619bd24197
#
_entry.id   b75657868cb2dbbad1147b619bd24197
#
_cell.length_a   1.000
_cell.length_b   1.000
_cell.length_c   1.000
_cell.angle_alpha   90.00
_cell.angle_beta   90.00
_cell.angle_gamma   90.00
#
_symmetry.space_group_name_H-M   'P 1'
#
loop_
_entity.id
_entity.type
_entity.pdbx_description
1 polymer ?
#
loop_
_entity_poly.entity_id
_entity_poly.type
_entity_poly.pdbx_seq_one_letter_code
_entity_poly.pdbx_strand_id
1 'polypeptide(L)'
;VGSEMCIRDSMLFRELSDTAEQIQWILDTQTEAVHEAALLCKDAQSALFVGRGMGAAISYEGALKLKEVSYLHAEAYAAGEMKHGPIALIDPGFPVIAVATKSATYDKTVSNLMECKARGAKVIVVATEGDEEINKIADCIIRVPAVRDVFSPITASVPLQLLAREVAILRGCDVDQPRNLAKSVTVE
;
A
#
# COMPACT_ATOMS: atom_id res chain seq x y z
N VAL A 1 28.82 20.10 -18.86
CA VAL A 1 28.33 18.69 -18.82
C VAL A 1 28.53 18.08 -17.44
N GLY A 2 29.74 18.24 -16.80
CA GLY A 2 29.97 17.70 -15.46
C GLY A 2 29.16 18.37 -14.33
N SER A 3 28.81 19.64 -14.46
CA SER A 3 28.06 20.39 -13.44
C SER A 3 26.59 19.97 -13.32
N GLU A 4 25.90 19.70 -14.43
CA GLU A 4 24.49 19.29 -14.40
C GLU A 4 24.31 17.89 -13.82
N MET A 5 25.20 16.95 -14.14
CA MET A 5 25.19 15.61 -13.57
C MET A 5 25.44 15.63 -12.06
N CYS A 6 26.44 16.40 -11.60
CA CYS A 6 26.71 16.56 -10.16
C CYS A 6 25.55 17.20 -9.40
N ILE A 7 24.87 18.20 -10.00
CA ILE A 7 23.70 18.85 -9.37
C ILE A 7 22.55 17.84 -9.26
N ARG A 8 22.26 17.10 -10.30
CA ARG A 8 21.21 16.07 -10.31
C ARG A 8 21.48 14.97 -9.28
N ASP A 9 22.72 14.47 -9.22
CA ASP A 9 23.09 13.44 -8.26
C ASP A 9 22.97 13.97 -6.81
N SER A 10 23.43 15.20 -6.56
CA SER A 10 23.30 15.82 -5.23
C SER A 10 21.84 16.02 -4.82
N MET A 11 20.95 16.32 -5.77
CA MET A 11 19.50 16.41 -5.49
C MET A 11 18.92 15.04 -5.14
N LEU A 12 19.25 13.99 -5.89
CA LEU A 12 18.77 12.64 -5.62
C LEU A 12 19.27 12.11 -4.28
N PHE A 13 20.53 12.37 -3.93
CA PHE A 13 21.06 12.00 -2.61
C PHE A 13 20.33 12.71 -1.47
N ARG A 14 19.99 13.98 -1.63
CA ARG A 14 19.20 14.71 -0.63
C ARG A 14 17.81 14.11 -0.50
N GLU A 15 17.08 13.96 -1.60
CA GLU A 15 15.75 13.35 -1.61
C GLU A 15 15.74 11.94 -0.99
N LEU A 16 16.77 11.14 -1.25
CA LEU A 16 16.94 9.83 -0.62
C LEU A 16 17.18 9.95 0.90
N SER A 17 18.00 10.90 1.33
CA SER A 17 18.26 11.14 2.75
C SER A 17 16.98 11.60 3.49
N ASP A 18 16.16 12.41 2.84
CA ASP A 18 14.91 12.93 3.40
C ASP A 18 13.87 11.81 3.64
N THR A 19 14.02 10.64 3.00
CA THR A 19 13.08 9.51 3.19
C THR A 19 13.05 9.02 4.62
N ALA A 20 14.14 9.15 5.39
CA ALA A 20 14.17 8.77 6.80
C ALA A 20 13.21 9.61 7.65
N GLU A 21 13.21 10.93 7.45
CA GLU A 21 12.29 11.85 8.15
C GLU A 21 10.85 11.63 7.68
N GLN A 22 10.65 11.34 6.41
CA GLN A 22 9.35 11.02 5.84
C GLN A 22 8.76 9.73 6.41
N ILE A 23 9.58 8.70 6.62
CA ILE A 23 9.17 7.47 7.32
C ILE A 23 8.79 7.79 8.75
N GLN A 24 9.60 8.57 9.47
CA GLN A 24 9.29 8.97 10.84
C GLN A 24 7.96 9.71 10.90
N TRP A 25 7.71 10.63 9.97
CA TRP A 25 6.43 11.33 9.87
C TRP A 25 5.25 10.35 9.70
N ILE A 26 5.38 9.32 8.86
CA ILE A 26 4.34 8.29 8.68
C ILE A 26 4.10 7.56 10.02
N LEU A 27 5.15 7.15 10.70
CA LEU A 27 5.07 6.43 11.97
C LEU A 27 4.38 7.26 13.06
N ASP A 28 4.65 8.57 13.09
CA ASP A 28 4.13 9.48 14.11
C ASP A 28 2.69 9.91 13.86
N THR A 29 2.27 9.98 12.59
CA THR A 29 0.99 10.63 12.22
C THR A 29 -0.07 9.69 11.67
N GLN A 30 0.26 8.50 11.17
CA GLN A 30 -0.68 7.65 10.45
C GLN A 30 -1.23 6.47 11.26
N THR A 31 -0.93 6.37 12.53
CA THR A 31 -1.33 5.23 13.39
C THR A 31 -2.86 5.05 13.44
N GLU A 32 -3.63 6.14 13.57
CA GLU A 32 -5.09 6.09 13.61
C GLU A 32 -5.68 5.63 12.26
N ALA A 33 -5.22 6.19 11.15
CA ALA A 33 -5.66 5.80 9.82
C ALA A 33 -5.32 4.33 9.50
N VAL A 34 -4.16 3.85 9.94
CA VAL A 34 -3.77 2.44 9.82
C VAL A 34 -4.70 1.55 10.63
N HIS A 35 -5.06 1.95 11.85
CA HIS A 35 -6.00 1.20 12.70
C HIS A 35 -7.40 1.13 12.06
N GLU A 36 -7.93 2.24 11.57
CA GLU A 36 -9.20 2.28 10.84
C GLU A 36 -9.18 1.37 9.60
N ALA A 37 -8.10 1.42 8.81
CA ALA A 37 -7.91 0.53 7.66
C ALA A 37 -7.90 -0.95 8.07
N ALA A 38 -7.23 -1.27 9.18
CA ALA A 38 -7.17 -2.63 9.69
C ALA A 38 -8.53 -3.15 10.17
N LEU A 39 -9.36 -2.30 10.75
CA LEU A 39 -10.75 -2.64 11.12
C LEU A 39 -11.60 -3.02 9.90
N LEU A 40 -11.34 -2.43 8.74
CA LEU A 40 -12.03 -2.79 7.49
C LEU A 40 -11.57 -4.15 6.93
N CYS A 41 -10.39 -4.64 7.34
CA CYS A 41 -9.77 -5.87 6.84
C CYS A 41 -9.91 -7.07 7.78
N LYS A 42 -9.98 -6.86 9.09
CA LYS A 42 -9.78 -7.90 10.11
C LYS A 42 -10.68 -9.13 9.98
N ASP A 43 -11.93 -8.95 9.57
CA ASP A 43 -12.93 -10.01 9.46
C ASP A 43 -13.08 -10.54 8.03
N ALA A 44 -12.32 -9.99 7.07
CA ALA A 44 -12.37 -10.42 5.69
C ALA A 44 -11.73 -11.81 5.49
N GLN A 45 -12.24 -12.55 4.49
CA GLN A 45 -11.65 -13.83 4.07
C GLN A 45 -10.49 -13.63 3.09
N SER A 46 -10.57 -12.57 2.30
CA SER A 46 -9.55 -12.18 1.32
C SER A 46 -9.52 -10.68 1.10
N ALA A 47 -8.43 -10.19 0.53
CA ALA A 47 -8.23 -8.80 0.18
C ALA A 47 -7.46 -8.68 -1.14
N LEU A 48 -7.73 -7.63 -1.90
CA LEU A 48 -6.96 -7.30 -3.09
C LEU A 48 -6.10 -6.05 -2.88
N PHE A 49 -4.86 -6.15 -3.33
CA PHE A 49 -3.95 -5.01 -3.41
C PHE A 49 -3.81 -4.57 -4.86
N VAL A 50 -3.91 -3.28 -5.12
CA VAL A 50 -3.88 -2.76 -6.48
C VAL A 50 -3.04 -1.50 -6.60
N GLY A 51 -2.39 -1.33 -7.74
CA GLY A 51 -1.63 -0.14 -8.07
C GLY A 51 -1.21 -0.14 -9.54
N ARG A 52 -0.56 0.93 -9.97
CA ARG A 52 0.05 1.03 -11.31
C ARG A 52 1.48 1.50 -11.21
N GLY A 53 2.32 1.13 -12.19
CA GLY A 53 3.73 1.47 -12.17
C GLY A 53 4.39 1.00 -10.87
N MET A 54 5.08 1.89 -10.15
CA MET A 54 5.69 1.58 -8.85
C MET A 54 4.64 1.16 -7.82
N GLY A 55 3.44 1.75 -7.84
CA GLY A 55 2.34 1.35 -6.97
C GLY A 55 1.94 -0.11 -7.11
N ALA A 56 2.05 -0.72 -8.28
CA ALA A 56 1.81 -2.15 -8.46
C ALA A 56 2.86 -3.00 -7.75
N ALA A 57 4.16 -2.66 -7.90
CA ALA A 57 5.24 -3.37 -7.22
C ALA A 57 5.09 -3.28 -5.69
N ILE A 58 4.76 -2.09 -5.16
CA ILE A 58 4.51 -1.88 -3.73
C ILE A 58 3.29 -2.69 -3.26
N SER A 59 2.26 -2.82 -4.08
CA SER A 59 1.06 -3.62 -3.78
C SER A 59 1.39 -5.11 -3.62
N TYR A 60 2.31 -5.67 -4.40
CA TYR A 60 2.79 -7.05 -4.23
C TYR A 60 3.45 -7.24 -2.86
N GLU A 61 4.29 -6.32 -2.44
CA GLU A 61 4.91 -6.35 -1.10
C GLU A 61 3.86 -6.26 0.00
N GLY A 62 2.89 -5.35 -0.12
CA GLY A 62 1.81 -5.22 0.85
C GLY A 62 0.98 -6.49 1.00
N ALA A 63 0.59 -7.10 -0.12
CA ALA A 63 -0.15 -8.37 -0.11
C ALA A 63 0.67 -9.51 0.50
N LEU A 64 1.98 -9.54 0.24
CA LEU A 64 2.89 -10.51 0.84
C LEU A 64 2.94 -10.35 2.36
N LYS A 65 3.19 -9.14 2.85
CA LYS A 65 3.25 -8.86 4.30
C LYS A 65 1.93 -9.20 5.00
N LEU A 66 0.80 -8.85 4.40
CA LEU A 66 -0.49 -9.17 5.00
C LEU A 66 -0.70 -10.69 5.13
N LYS A 67 -0.37 -11.47 4.10
CA LYS A 67 -0.44 -12.95 4.16
C LYS A 67 0.47 -13.53 5.23
N GLU A 68 1.71 -13.08 5.29
CA GLU A 68 2.74 -13.62 6.17
C GLU A 68 2.36 -13.53 7.64
N VAL A 69 1.85 -12.38 8.08
CA VAL A 69 1.67 -12.13 9.52
C VAL A 69 0.22 -12.27 9.99
N SER A 70 -0.78 -12.03 9.13
CA SER A 70 -2.19 -12.07 9.52
C SER A 70 -2.94 -13.30 9.04
N TYR A 71 -2.35 -14.08 8.14
CA TYR A 71 -2.93 -15.26 7.47
C TYR A 71 -4.20 -14.94 6.68
N LEU A 72 -4.46 -13.68 6.40
CA LEU A 72 -5.51 -13.25 5.52
C LEU A 72 -5.06 -13.49 4.07
N HIS A 73 -5.89 -14.19 3.28
CA HIS A 73 -5.57 -14.40 1.87
C HIS A 73 -5.55 -13.06 1.13
N ALA A 74 -4.42 -12.67 0.61
CA ALA A 74 -4.23 -11.40 -0.07
C ALA A 74 -3.51 -11.59 -1.40
N GLU A 75 -4.02 -11.00 -2.44
CA GLU A 75 -3.41 -11.01 -3.77
C GLU A 75 -3.18 -9.59 -4.26
N ALA A 76 -2.18 -9.42 -5.12
CA ALA A 76 -1.90 -8.13 -5.73
C ALA A 76 -1.99 -8.21 -7.25
N TYR A 77 -2.55 -7.17 -7.85
CA TYR A 77 -2.67 -7.05 -9.29
C TYR A 77 -2.31 -5.64 -9.75
N ALA A 78 -1.74 -5.53 -10.93
CA ALA A 78 -1.73 -4.24 -11.61
C ALA A 78 -3.19 -3.79 -11.82
N ALA A 79 -3.53 -2.57 -11.39
CA ALA A 79 -4.93 -2.10 -11.38
C ALA A 79 -5.60 -2.17 -12.77
N GLY A 80 -4.82 -2.10 -13.85
CA GLY A 80 -5.32 -2.29 -15.20
C GLY A 80 -5.78 -3.71 -15.51
N GLU A 81 -5.25 -4.71 -14.80
CA GLU A 81 -5.57 -6.13 -15.01
C GLU A 81 -6.82 -6.57 -14.24
N MET A 82 -7.36 -5.72 -13.38
CA MET A 82 -8.55 -6.06 -12.57
C MET A 82 -9.73 -6.55 -13.43
N LYS A 83 -9.91 -5.96 -14.61
CA LYS A 83 -11.01 -6.30 -15.53
C LYS A 83 -10.89 -7.69 -16.18
N HIS A 84 -9.72 -8.28 -16.14
CA HIS A 84 -9.45 -9.58 -16.76
C HIS A 84 -9.75 -10.79 -15.85
N GLY A 85 -10.43 -10.56 -14.73
CA GLY A 85 -10.85 -11.62 -13.80
C GLY A 85 -11.01 -11.16 -12.36
N PRO A 86 -9.97 -10.58 -11.74
CA PRO A 86 -9.97 -10.29 -10.29
C PRO A 86 -11.14 -9.44 -9.81
N ILE A 87 -11.66 -8.54 -10.65
CA ILE A 87 -12.81 -7.69 -10.32
C ILE A 87 -14.09 -8.49 -10.03
N ALA A 88 -14.18 -9.73 -10.50
CA ALA A 88 -15.30 -10.63 -10.24
C ALA A 88 -15.34 -11.12 -8.77
N LEU A 89 -14.24 -11.01 -8.03
CA LEU A 89 -14.15 -11.37 -6.62
C LEU A 89 -14.74 -10.30 -5.70
N ILE A 90 -14.98 -9.09 -6.23
CA ILE A 90 -15.44 -7.96 -5.43
C ILE A 90 -16.94 -8.07 -5.17
N ASP A 91 -17.30 -8.18 -3.91
CA ASP A 91 -18.64 -8.10 -3.39
C ASP A 91 -18.77 -6.94 -2.36
N PRO A 92 -19.97 -6.63 -1.88
CA PRO A 92 -20.16 -5.57 -0.90
C PRO A 92 -19.38 -5.81 0.39
N GLY A 93 -18.48 -4.86 0.71
CA GLY A 93 -17.62 -4.93 1.89
C GLY A 93 -16.24 -5.52 1.64
N PHE A 94 -15.97 -6.03 0.45
CA PHE A 94 -14.66 -6.61 0.08
C PHE A 94 -13.53 -5.56 0.16
N PRO A 95 -12.44 -5.80 0.93
CA PRO A 95 -11.36 -4.83 1.06
C PRO A 95 -10.46 -4.80 -0.19
N VAL A 96 -10.32 -3.63 -0.76
CA VAL A 96 -9.37 -3.30 -1.83
C VAL A 96 -8.39 -2.27 -1.31
N ILE A 97 -7.13 -2.66 -1.18
CA ILE A 97 -6.05 -1.79 -0.70
C ILE A 97 -5.28 -1.27 -1.92
N ALA A 98 -5.20 0.04 -2.08
CA ALA A 98 -4.60 0.65 -3.24
C ALA A 98 -3.38 1.50 -2.90
N VAL A 99 -2.37 1.44 -3.76
CA VAL A 99 -1.27 2.41 -3.76
C VAL A 99 -1.51 3.40 -4.90
N ALA A 100 -1.95 4.61 -4.53
CA ALA A 100 -2.32 5.69 -5.45
C ALA A 100 -1.59 6.99 -5.08
N THR A 101 -0.25 6.93 -5.00
CA THR A 101 0.58 8.12 -4.86
C THR A 101 0.58 8.94 -6.15
N LYS A 102 0.79 10.26 -6.04
CA LYS A 102 0.86 11.15 -7.22
C LYS A 102 1.99 10.71 -8.14
N SER A 103 1.62 10.30 -9.35
CA SER A 103 2.52 9.75 -10.38
C SER A 103 1.88 9.90 -11.76
N ALA A 104 2.61 9.56 -12.81
CA ALA A 104 2.08 9.56 -14.18
C ALA A 104 0.90 8.57 -14.40
N THR A 105 0.70 7.62 -13.48
CA THR A 105 -0.37 6.62 -13.55
C THR A 105 -1.52 6.87 -12.56
N TYR A 106 -1.47 7.96 -11.81
CA TYR A 106 -2.43 8.29 -10.75
C TYR A 106 -3.89 8.28 -11.24
N ASP A 107 -4.23 9.07 -12.27
CA ASP A 107 -5.60 9.20 -12.76
C ASP A 107 -6.20 7.85 -13.20
N LYS A 108 -5.35 7.01 -13.83
CA LYS A 108 -5.76 5.66 -14.25
C LYS A 108 -5.99 4.74 -13.04
N THR A 109 -5.20 4.89 -11.97
CA THR A 109 -5.41 4.16 -10.73
C THR A 109 -6.73 4.58 -10.07
N VAL A 110 -6.98 5.88 -9.95
CA VAL A 110 -8.23 6.44 -9.44
C VAL A 110 -9.43 5.91 -10.21
N SER A 111 -9.37 5.90 -11.54
CA SER A 111 -10.44 5.34 -12.38
C SER A 111 -10.72 3.86 -12.08
N ASN A 112 -9.68 3.05 -11.88
CA ASN A 112 -9.87 1.63 -11.52
C ASN A 112 -10.47 1.47 -10.11
N LEU A 113 -10.12 2.35 -9.16
CA LEU A 113 -10.71 2.33 -7.82
C LEU A 113 -12.19 2.67 -7.84
N MET A 114 -12.61 3.61 -8.68
CA MET A 114 -14.04 3.92 -8.89
C MET A 114 -14.81 2.69 -9.37
N GLU A 115 -14.21 1.86 -10.21
CA GLU A 115 -14.84 0.61 -10.68
C GLU A 115 -14.97 -0.43 -9.57
N CYS A 116 -13.99 -0.53 -8.67
CA CYS A 116 -14.06 -1.37 -7.48
C CYS A 116 -15.14 -0.85 -6.52
N LYS A 117 -15.16 0.47 -6.29
CA LYS A 117 -16.15 1.13 -5.42
C LYS A 117 -17.57 0.92 -5.91
N ALA A 118 -17.80 1.01 -7.23
CA ALA A 118 -19.11 0.79 -7.83
C ALA A 118 -19.67 -0.64 -7.61
N ARG A 119 -18.80 -1.59 -7.23
CA ARG A 119 -19.17 -2.98 -6.87
C ARG A 119 -19.30 -3.21 -5.37
N GLY A 120 -19.19 -2.14 -4.59
CA GLY A 120 -19.34 -2.21 -3.13
C GLY A 120 -18.05 -2.51 -2.37
N ALA A 121 -16.88 -2.45 -3.02
CA ALA A 121 -15.59 -2.60 -2.33
C ALA A 121 -15.42 -1.58 -1.20
N LYS A 122 -14.76 -1.97 -0.14
CA LYS A 122 -14.15 -1.08 0.85
C LYS A 122 -12.78 -0.66 0.34
N VAL A 123 -12.68 0.58 -0.10
CA VAL A 123 -11.48 1.11 -0.75
C VAL A 123 -10.59 1.80 0.29
N ILE A 124 -9.44 1.19 0.57
CA ILE A 124 -8.39 1.70 1.45
C ILE A 124 -7.26 2.20 0.56
N VAL A 125 -6.78 3.43 0.74
CA VAL A 125 -5.80 4.00 -0.17
C VAL A 125 -4.58 4.56 0.56
N VAL A 126 -3.39 4.12 0.14
CA VAL A 126 -2.15 4.82 0.44
C VAL A 126 -1.99 5.93 -0.61
N ALA A 127 -2.12 7.18 -0.18
CA ALA A 127 -2.15 8.35 -1.05
C ALA A 127 -1.18 9.44 -0.60
N THR A 128 -0.74 10.26 -1.53
CA THR A 128 0.10 11.43 -1.23
C THR A 128 -0.64 12.42 -0.34
N GLU A 129 0.04 12.99 0.64
CA GLU A 129 -0.49 14.05 1.48
C GLU A 129 -1.02 15.23 0.64
N GLY A 130 -2.15 15.82 1.07
CA GLY A 130 -2.79 16.93 0.35
C GLY A 130 -3.59 16.50 -0.90
N ASP A 131 -3.74 15.20 -1.17
CA ASP A 131 -4.57 14.75 -2.28
C ASP A 131 -6.06 14.76 -1.89
N GLU A 132 -6.79 15.77 -2.35
CA GLU A 132 -8.22 15.94 -2.08
C GLU A 132 -9.12 15.10 -3.00
N GLU A 133 -8.61 14.68 -4.15
CA GLU A 133 -9.41 13.92 -5.12
C GLU A 133 -9.75 12.53 -4.61
N ILE A 134 -8.78 11.87 -3.96
CA ILE A 134 -8.96 10.52 -3.43
C ILE A 134 -10.01 10.47 -2.29
N ASN A 135 -10.25 11.58 -1.60
CA ASN A 135 -11.25 11.66 -0.52
C ASN A 135 -12.67 11.31 -0.99
N LYS A 136 -12.95 11.48 -2.28
CA LYS A 136 -14.27 11.20 -2.87
C LYS A 136 -14.53 9.71 -3.08
N ILE A 137 -13.50 8.89 -3.04
CA ILE A 137 -13.55 7.49 -3.45
C ILE A 137 -13.24 6.55 -2.29
N ALA A 138 -12.22 6.88 -1.50
CA ALA A 138 -11.71 6.03 -0.43
C ALA A 138 -12.66 5.99 0.78
N ASP A 139 -12.77 4.81 1.40
CA ASP A 139 -13.39 4.63 2.71
C ASP A 139 -12.38 4.93 3.84
N CYS A 140 -11.11 4.70 3.60
CA CYS A 140 -10.01 5.01 4.51
C CYS A 140 -8.77 5.42 3.72
N ILE A 141 -8.02 6.40 4.21
CA ILE A 141 -6.83 6.93 3.53
C ILE A 141 -5.67 6.98 4.51
N ILE A 142 -4.56 6.35 4.13
CA ILE A 142 -3.29 6.46 4.83
C ILE A 142 -2.41 7.39 4.01
N ARG A 143 -1.97 8.49 4.60
CA ARG A 143 -1.21 9.53 3.92
C ARG A 143 0.28 9.22 3.94
N VAL A 144 0.96 9.54 2.83
CA VAL A 144 2.42 9.52 2.73
C VAL A 144 2.92 10.84 2.17
N PRO A 145 4.08 11.34 2.60
CA PRO A 145 4.66 12.56 2.04
C PRO A 145 4.88 12.45 0.54
N ALA A 146 4.84 13.59 -0.14
CA ALA A 146 5.15 13.66 -1.57
C ALA A 146 6.63 13.37 -1.80
N VAL A 147 6.90 12.37 -2.63
CA VAL A 147 8.26 12.00 -3.04
C VAL A 147 8.33 11.80 -4.55
N ARG A 148 9.54 11.86 -5.11
CA ARG A 148 9.78 11.43 -6.48
C ARG A 148 9.39 9.95 -6.62
N ASP A 149 8.74 9.58 -7.73
CA ASP A 149 8.17 8.24 -7.95
C ASP A 149 9.18 7.10 -7.70
N VAL A 150 10.46 7.31 -8.06
CA VAL A 150 11.53 6.33 -7.81
C VAL A 150 11.78 6.04 -6.32
N PHE A 151 11.43 6.96 -5.42
CA PHE A 151 11.56 6.78 -3.97
C PHE A 151 10.24 6.35 -3.31
N SER A 152 9.12 6.35 -4.04
CA SER A 152 7.82 5.93 -3.51
C SER A 152 7.82 4.50 -2.91
N PRO A 153 8.61 3.52 -3.40
CA PRO A 153 8.70 2.23 -2.76
C PRO A 153 9.20 2.27 -1.32
N ILE A 154 10.06 3.24 -0.97
CA ILE A 154 10.60 3.39 0.38
C ILE A 154 9.52 3.88 1.34
N THR A 155 8.79 4.93 0.95
CA THR A 155 7.80 5.57 1.84
C THR A 155 6.44 4.88 1.82
N ALA A 156 5.96 4.43 0.65
CA ALA A 156 4.62 3.85 0.52
C ALA A 156 4.51 2.38 0.94
N SER A 157 5.63 1.65 1.12
CA SER A 157 5.58 0.31 1.72
C SER A 157 5.40 0.34 3.24
N VAL A 158 5.86 1.38 3.92
CA VAL A 158 5.74 1.49 5.37
C VAL A 158 4.28 1.40 5.86
N PRO A 159 3.31 2.18 5.33
CA PRO A 159 1.93 2.05 5.74
C PRO A 159 1.33 0.66 5.47
N LEU A 160 1.77 -0.04 4.42
CA LEU A 160 1.30 -1.40 4.15
C LEU A 160 1.85 -2.42 5.15
N GLN A 161 3.09 -2.23 5.61
CA GLN A 161 3.69 -3.05 6.68
C GLN A 161 2.99 -2.78 8.02
N LEU A 162 2.69 -1.51 8.33
CA LEU A 162 1.92 -1.14 9.51
C LEU A 162 0.50 -1.72 9.46
N LEU A 163 -0.16 -1.66 8.30
CA LEU A 163 -1.48 -2.27 8.10
C LEU A 163 -1.46 -3.78 8.32
N ALA A 164 -0.47 -4.47 7.74
CA ALA A 164 -0.32 -5.91 7.91
C ALA A 164 -0.14 -6.30 9.39
N ARG A 165 0.71 -5.56 10.11
CA ARG A 165 0.94 -5.72 11.55
C ARG A 165 -0.36 -5.50 12.33
N GLU A 166 -1.07 -4.42 12.08
CA GLU A 166 -2.27 -4.06 12.83
C GLU A 166 -3.41 -5.06 12.58
N VAL A 167 -3.60 -5.51 11.34
CA VAL A 167 -4.55 -6.58 11.02
C VAL A 167 -4.19 -7.87 11.75
N ALA A 168 -2.91 -8.24 11.82
CA ALA A 168 -2.45 -9.42 12.54
C ALA A 168 -2.77 -9.33 14.04
N ILE A 169 -2.51 -8.17 14.67
CA ILE A 169 -2.84 -7.92 16.09
C ILE A 169 -4.35 -8.05 16.32
N LEU A 170 -5.18 -7.43 15.48
CA LEU A 170 -6.65 -7.49 15.59
C LEU A 170 -7.20 -8.92 15.39
N ARG A 171 -6.48 -9.76 14.63
CA ARG A 171 -6.81 -11.17 14.42
C ARG A 171 -6.22 -12.10 15.49
N GLY A 172 -5.49 -11.58 16.48
CA GLY A 172 -4.84 -12.36 17.54
C GLY A 172 -3.66 -13.19 17.05
N CYS A 173 -3.01 -12.80 15.94
CA CYS A 173 -1.84 -13.49 15.41
C CYS A 173 -0.55 -12.99 16.08
N ASP A 174 0.43 -13.88 16.22
CA ASP A 174 1.78 -13.51 16.64
C ASP A 174 2.54 -12.90 15.45
N VAL A 175 2.84 -11.61 15.54
CA VAL A 175 3.52 -10.85 14.48
C VAL A 175 5.01 -11.18 14.42
N ASP A 176 5.61 -11.51 15.55
CA ASP A 176 7.06 -11.74 15.67
C ASP A 176 7.45 -13.19 15.33
N GLN A 177 6.52 -14.11 15.48
CA GLN A 177 6.71 -15.53 15.18
C GLN A 177 5.57 -16.09 14.31
N PRO A 178 5.45 -15.63 13.06
CA PRO A 178 4.42 -16.14 12.17
C PRO A 178 4.62 -17.64 11.90
N ARG A 179 3.53 -18.38 11.90
CA ARG A 179 3.55 -19.84 11.69
C ARG A 179 4.08 -20.19 10.30
N ASN A 180 4.76 -21.33 10.20
CA ASN A 180 5.26 -21.90 8.93
C ASN A 180 6.32 -21.04 8.21
N LEU A 181 6.84 -20.00 8.86
CA LEU A 181 7.93 -19.19 8.32
C LEU A 181 9.18 -19.41 9.19
N ALA A 182 10.29 -19.71 8.54
CA ALA A 182 11.60 -19.82 9.19
C ALA A 182 12.45 -18.58 8.83
N LYS A 183 13.18 -18.04 9.81
CA LYS A 183 14.13 -16.94 9.59
C LYS A 183 15.30 -17.31 8.67
N SER A 184 15.58 -18.59 8.53
CA SER A 184 16.51 -19.14 7.56
C SER A 184 15.94 -20.42 6.96
N VAL A 185 15.90 -20.49 5.64
CA VAL A 185 15.53 -21.74 4.94
C VAL A 185 16.79 -22.58 4.83
N THR A 186 16.91 -23.57 5.71
CA THR A 186 17.96 -24.61 5.67
C THR A 186 17.36 -25.94 5.19
N VAL A 187 16.63 -25.90 4.08
CA VAL A 187 16.12 -27.12 3.46
C VAL A 187 17.12 -27.51 2.38
N GLU A 188 17.81 -28.62 2.59
CA GLU A 188 18.54 -29.34 1.55
C GLU A 188 17.55 -30.17 0.69
#